data_2a1d69dfec9e88f1ec397c24332b4e16
#
_entry.id   2a1d69dfec9e88f1ec397c24332b4e16
#
_cell.length_a   1.000
_cell.length_b   1.000
_cell.length_c   1.000
_cell.angle_alpha   90.00
_cell.angle_beta   90.00
_cell.angle_gamma   90.00
#
_symmetry.space_group_name_H-M   'P 1'
#
loop_
_entity.id
_entity.type
_entity.pdbx_description
1 polymer ?
#
loop_
_entity_poly.entity_id
_entity_poly.type
_entity_poly.pdbx_seq_one_letter_code
_entity_poly.pdbx_strand_id
1 'polypeptide(L)'
;MRGYSQLNRRKRIRLETLFGLKLPKYEIAKLMECSLKTVYNEWHKGKYLHTNSDLTKEWRYSADKAQDITDKNVSNRGTVPKLLKDKALVKEIEHNICDLKYSVEVAVETIKSSGQMYKFDCTVCTKTVYNSIDKDLFPHLTNKELPYKRNKKVHKNKVRVQKRDSAGKSIEERPEDIMTREEFGHWEMDSVIGSKGKSKNTLLTIFERKTRKPYIFKQADKSAPCVVAALDELEKQLGDSFYSIFKTITVDNGTEFADCKGIERSCIYPGKKRTQVYYCHPYCSSERGSNENGNRMIRRCIPKGYNFDGMSKKEIAKVEKWLGDYPRRMFGFKSSNELYLEELKLLI
;
A
#
# COMPACT_ATOMS: atom_id res chain seq x y z
N MET A 1 22.20 -4.72 37.80
CA MET A 1 23.12 -3.93 36.96
C MET A 1 22.60 -2.49 36.90
N ARG A 2 23.36 -1.47 37.35
CA ARG A 2 22.95 -0.06 37.16
C ARG A 2 23.09 0.28 35.69
N GLY A 3 21.98 0.48 35.00
CA GLY A 3 21.98 0.87 33.60
C GLY A 3 22.68 2.19 33.36
N TYR A 4 23.69 2.22 32.50
CA TYR A 4 24.38 3.45 32.11
C TYR A 4 23.41 4.33 31.33
N SER A 5 23.06 5.50 31.86
CA SER A 5 22.27 6.50 31.12
C SER A 5 23.14 7.72 30.81
N GLN A 6 23.09 8.18 29.56
CA GLN A 6 23.77 9.41 29.16
C GLN A 6 23.10 10.62 29.82
N LEU A 7 23.90 11.67 30.10
CA LEU A 7 23.34 12.94 30.59
C LEU A 7 22.46 13.57 29.50
N ASN A 8 21.24 13.91 29.87
CA ASN A 8 20.32 14.65 28.97
C ASN A 8 20.57 16.17 29.09
N ARG A 9 19.94 16.97 28.21
CA ARG A 9 20.12 18.43 28.17
C ARG A 9 19.80 19.09 29.51
N ARG A 10 18.76 18.64 30.22
CA ARG A 10 18.41 19.20 31.56
C ARG A 10 19.53 19.00 32.57
N LYS A 11 20.15 17.83 32.60
CA LYS A 11 21.29 17.53 33.48
C LYS A 11 22.53 18.34 33.07
N ARG A 12 22.74 18.64 31.78
CA ARG A 12 23.83 19.50 31.30
C ARG A 12 23.65 20.95 31.70
N ILE A 13 22.44 21.49 31.65
CA ILE A 13 22.12 22.84 32.15
C ILE A 13 22.40 22.93 33.65
N ARG A 14 22.01 21.92 34.44
CA ARG A 14 22.35 21.87 35.88
C ARG A 14 23.86 21.79 36.09
N LEU A 15 24.60 21.05 35.26
CA LEU A 15 26.07 21.03 35.32
C LEU A 15 26.68 22.41 35.00
N GLU A 16 26.17 23.12 34.04
CA GLU A 16 26.60 24.47 33.67
C GLU A 16 26.47 25.43 34.87
N THR A 17 25.34 25.41 35.54
CA THR A 17 25.11 26.19 36.75
C THR A 17 26.13 25.81 37.85
N LEU A 18 26.35 24.53 38.11
CA LEU A 18 27.28 24.07 39.14
C LEU A 18 28.74 24.41 38.79
N PHE A 19 29.15 24.36 37.55
CA PHE A 19 30.47 24.83 37.11
C PHE A 19 30.61 26.34 37.22
N GLY A 20 29.54 27.11 37.00
CA GLY A 20 29.49 28.56 37.21
C GLY A 20 29.70 28.98 38.68
N LEU A 21 29.27 28.12 39.61
CA LEU A 21 29.50 28.29 41.04
C LEU A 21 30.95 27.95 41.47
N LYS A 22 31.82 27.55 40.52
CA LYS A 22 33.23 27.19 40.75
C LYS A 22 33.42 26.08 41.80
N LEU A 23 32.44 25.19 41.99
CA LEU A 23 32.53 24.05 42.89
C LEU A 23 33.58 23.04 42.44
N PRO A 24 34.23 22.33 43.37
CA PRO A 24 35.13 21.24 43.03
C PRO A 24 34.40 20.13 42.30
N LYS A 25 35.03 19.54 41.29
CA LYS A 25 34.40 18.51 40.44
C LYS A 25 33.90 17.28 41.20
N TYR A 26 34.51 16.94 42.34
CA TYR A 26 34.07 15.82 43.19
C TYR A 26 32.74 16.11 43.87
N GLU A 27 32.50 17.38 44.29
CA GLU A 27 31.23 17.83 44.86
C GLU A 27 30.14 17.84 43.76
N ILE A 28 30.48 18.36 42.57
CA ILE A 28 29.57 18.33 41.43
C ILE A 28 29.15 16.89 41.15
N ALA A 29 30.06 15.92 41.19
CA ALA A 29 29.77 14.51 40.97
C ALA A 29 28.75 13.95 41.99
N LYS A 30 28.90 14.35 43.28
CA LYS A 30 27.94 14.00 44.36
C LYS A 30 26.56 14.62 44.11
N LEU A 31 26.49 15.92 43.78
CA LEU A 31 25.25 16.66 43.54
C LEU A 31 24.51 16.17 42.27
N MET A 32 25.25 15.66 41.29
CA MET A 32 24.71 15.13 40.06
C MET A 32 24.44 13.61 40.08
N GLU A 33 24.76 12.95 41.22
CA GLU A 33 24.64 11.50 41.38
C GLU A 33 25.31 10.71 40.27
N CYS A 34 26.49 11.15 39.82
CA CYS A 34 27.24 10.53 38.74
C CYS A 34 28.72 10.33 39.15
N SER A 35 29.44 9.57 38.33
CA SER A 35 30.88 9.35 38.57
C SER A 35 31.68 10.61 38.30
N LEU A 36 32.77 10.79 39.05
CA LEU A 36 33.72 11.88 38.83
C LEU A 36 34.26 11.91 37.40
N LYS A 37 34.48 10.72 36.80
CA LYS A 37 34.88 10.56 35.40
C LYS A 37 33.84 11.13 34.45
N THR A 38 32.55 10.99 34.75
CA THR A 38 31.46 11.56 33.94
C THR A 38 31.54 13.09 33.93
N VAL A 39 31.79 13.71 35.09
CA VAL A 39 31.93 15.18 35.23
C VAL A 39 33.13 15.66 34.39
N TYR A 40 34.27 14.98 34.46
CA TYR A 40 35.44 15.33 33.67
C TYR A 40 35.17 15.20 32.18
N ASN A 41 34.54 14.11 31.74
CA ASN A 41 34.21 13.89 30.33
C ASN A 41 33.22 14.97 29.80
N GLU A 42 32.22 15.34 30.58
CA GLU A 42 31.29 16.40 30.20
C GLU A 42 31.95 17.78 30.17
N TRP A 43 32.83 18.09 31.16
CA TRP A 43 33.64 19.30 31.12
C TRP A 43 34.45 19.41 29.85
N HIS A 44 35.15 18.35 29.43
CA HIS A 44 35.93 18.33 28.20
C HIS A 44 35.10 18.53 26.94
N LYS A 45 33.86 18.03 26.91
CA LYS A 45 32.93 18.27 25.80
C LYS A 45 32.44 19.70 25.70
N GLY A 46 32.05 20.30 26.84
CA GLY A 46 31.40 21.60 26.85
C GLY A 46 32.32 22.81 27.08
N LYS A 47 33.60 22.61 27.43
CA LYS A 47 34.49 23.74 27.75
C LYS A 47 34.71 24.63 26.53
N TYR A 48 34.74 25.94 26.78
CA TYR A 48 35.12 26.98 25.83
C TYR A 48 35.87 28.11 26.55
N LEU A 49 36.69 28.83 25.80
CA LEU A 49 37.42 29.97 26.34
C LEU A 49 36.51 31.20 26.26
N HIS A 50 36.20 31.77 27.40
CA HIS A 50 35.41 32.99 27.52
C HIS A 50 36.34 34.16 27.77
N THR A 51 36.11 35.30 27.09
CA THR A 51 36.80 36.56 27.38
C THR A 51 35.89 37.45 28.17
N ASN A 52 36.30 37.80 29.39
CA ASN A 52 35.57 38.68 30.28
C ASN A 52 35.66 40.15 29.80
N SER A 53 34.89 41.05 30.41
CA SER A 53 34.88 42.47 30.09
C SER A 53 36.22 43.18 30.42
N ASP A 54 37.02 42.62 31.30
CA ASP A 54 38.36 43.06 31.67
C ASP A 54 39.48 42.46 30.75
N LEU A 55 39.10 41.85 29.64
CA LEU A 55 39.95 41.13 28.69
C LEU A 55 40.66 39.89 29.26
N THR A 56 40.40 39.49 30.47
CA THR A 56 40.89 38.19 31.01
C THR A 56 40.17 37.03 30.34
N LYS A 57 40.87 35.91 30.25
CA LYS A 57 40.30 34.69 29.61
C LYS A 57 40.15 33.60 30.66
N GLU A 58 38.98 33.00 30.71
CA GLU A 58 38.73 31.85 31.58
C GLU A 58 37.99 30.72 30.83
N TRP A 59 38.23 29.49 31.30
CA TRP A 59 37.49 28.33 30.74
C TRP A 59 36.11 28.24 31.42
N ARG A 60 35.06 28.25 30.59
CA ARG A 60 33.68 28.02 31.00
C ARG A 60 33.13 26.79 30.36
N TYR A 61 32.04 26.24 30.89
CA TYR A 61 31.30 25.12 30.34
C TYR A 61 29.99 25.62 29.75
N SER A 62 29.64 25.07 28.56
CA SER A 62 28.35 25.31 27.93
C SER A 62 27.61 23.97 27.74
N ALA A 63 26.36 23.92 28.23
CA ALA A 63 25.47 22.76 28.10
C ALA A 63 25.11 22.53 26.66
N ASP A 64 24.88 23.59 25.87
CA ASP A 64 24.52 23.50 24.46
C ASP A 64 25.69 22.94 23.64
N LYS A 65 26.90 23.46 23.84
CA LYS A 65 28.10 22.91 23.16
C LYS A 65 28.32 21.42 23.47
N ALA A 66 28.14 21.03 24.73
CA ALA A 66 28.27 19.64 25.14
C ALA A 66 27.14 18.74 24.52
N GLN A 67 25.94 19.32 24.37
CA GLN A 67 24.83 18.63 23.69
C GLN A 67 25.12 18.44 22.20
N ASP A 68 25.53 19.51 21.52
CA ASP A 68 25.86 19.46 20.07
C ASP A 68 26.94 18.42 19.75
N ILE A 69 28.00 18.36 20.57
CA ILE A 69 29.06 17.36 20.41
C ILE A 69 28.52 15.94 20.67
N THR A 70 27.62 15.80 21.63
CA THR A 70 27.00 14.51 21.93
C THR A 70 26.11 14.08 20.78
N ASP A 71 25.30 14.98 20.22
CA ASP A 71 24.39 14.69 19.11
C ASP A 71 25.19 14.34 17.83
N LYS A 72 26.28 15.08 17.54
CA LYS A 72 27.22 14.73 16.48
C LYS A 72 27.85 13.35 16.68
N ASN A 73 28.27 13.03 17.92
CA ASN A 73 28.85 11.72 18.23
C ASN A 73 27.81 10.59 18.12
N VAL A 74 26.53 10.86 18.44
CA VAL A 74 25.44 9.90 18.29
C VAL A 74 25.12 9.68 16.81
N SER A 75 25.06 10.75 16.01
CA SER A 75 24.80 10.67 14.57
C SER A 75 25.90 9.91 13.82
N ASN A 76 27.14 9.98 14.29
CA ASN A 76 28.28 9.28 13.71
C ASN A 76 28.43 7.83 14.22
N ARG A 77 27.55 7.37 15.14
CA ARG A 77 27.56 5.99 15.61
C ARG A 77 26.83 5.07 14.64
N GLY A 78 27.47 4.00 14.27
CA GLY A 78 26.90 2.94 13.45
C GLY A 78 27.62 2.78 12.11
N THR A 79 27.42 1.63 11.51
CA THR A 79 27.88 1.34 10.15
C THR A 79 26.93 1.98 9.15
N VAL A 80 27.47 2.41 8.01
CA VAL A 80 26.66 2.85 6.85
C VAL A 80 25.66 1.72 6.54
N PRO A 81 24.36 2.05 6.38
CA PRO A 81 23.35 1.06 6.05
C PRO A 81 23.77 0.21 4.85
N LYS A 82 23.63 -1.11 4.95
CA LYS A 82 24.04 -2.04 3.87
C LYS A 82 23.42 -1.66 2.52
N LEU A 83 22.16 -1.23 2.55
CA LEU A 83 21.44 -0.79 1.36
C LEU A 83 22.16 0.32 0.59
N LEU A 84 22.75 1.31 1.29
CA LEU A 84 23.45 2.43 0.63
C LEU A 84 24.77 2.02 -0.03
N LYS A 85 25.31 0.84 0.31
CA LYS A 85 26.52 0.31 -0.33
C LYS A 85 26.21 -0.31 -1.68
N ASP A 86 24.98 -0.77 -1.88
CA ASP A 86 24.52 -1.45 -3.09
C ASP A 86 23.57 -0.54 -3.91
N LYS A 87 24.17 0.27 -4.78
CA LYS A 87 23.43 1.19 -5.65
C LYS A 87 22.53 0.48 -6.67
N ALA A 88 22.89 -0.74 -7.07
CA ALA A 88 22.10 -1.52 -8.01
C ALA A 88 20.80 -2.00 -7.35
N LEU A 89 20.89 -2.50 -6.11
CA LEU A 89 19.73 -2.90 -5.33
C LEU A 89 18.80 -1.71 -5.04
N VAL A 90 19.35 -0.54 -4.70
CA VAL A 90 18.56 0.69 -4.49
C VAL A 90 17.74 1.02 -5.74
N LYS A 91 18.36 1.05 -6.92
CA LYS A 91 17.68 1.33 -8.19
C LYS A 91 16.60 0.30 -8.52
N GLU A 92 16.88 -0.98 -8.28
CA GLU A 92 15.90 -2.04 -8.54
C GLU A 92 14.68 -1.94 -7.64
N ILE A 93 14.88 -1.62 -6.35
CA ILE A 93 13.78 -1.36 -5.41
C ILE A 93 12.97 -0.14 -5.84
N GLU A 94 13.63 0.95 -6.23
CA GLU A 94 12.96 2.15 -6.74
C GLU A 94 12.15 1.85 -8.00
N HIS A 95 12.72 1.15 -8.97
CA HIS A 95 12.02 0.73 -10.19
C HIS A 95 10.77 -0.09 -9.86
N ASN A 96 10.89 -1.11 -9.02
CA ASN A 96 9.76 -1.95 -8.66
C ASN A 96 8.63 -1.17 -7.96
N ILE A 97 8.97 -0.20 -7.10
CA ILE A 97 7.95 0.56 -6.35
C ILE A 97 7.42 1.76 -7.16
N CYS A 98 8.29 2.55 -7.78
CA CYS A 98 7.91 3.78 -8.46
C CYS A 98 7.32 3.52 -9.86
N ASP A 99 7.93 2.63 -10.65
CA ASP A 99 7.51 2.38 -12.04
C ASP A 99 6.49 1.26 -12.11
N LEU A 100 6.79 0.09 -11.52
CA LEU A 100 5.89 -1.07 -11.52
C LEU A 100 4.75 -0.96 -10.51
N LYS A 101 4.73 0.08 -9.65
CA LYS A 101 3.69 0.31 -8.62
C LYS A 101 3.53 -0.85 -7.64
N TYR A 102 4.59 -1.61 -7.41
CA TYR A 102 4.59 -2.71 -6.45
C TYR A 102 4.57 -2.19 -5.00
N SER A 103 4.05 -2.99 -4.08
CA SER A 103 4.26 -2.74 -2.66
C SER A 103 5.70 -3.10 -2.28
N VAL A 104 6.22 -2.54 -1.20
CA VAL A 104 7.57 -2.85 -0.70
C VAL A 104 7.77 -4.37 -0.53
N GLU A 105 6.76 -5.06 -0.03
CA GLU A 105 6.80 -6.51 0.18
C GLU A 105 6.95 -7.27 -1.14
N VAL A 106 6.13 -6.91 -2.15
CA VAL A 106 6.19 -7.51 -3.49
C VAL A 106 7.52 -7.18 -4.16
N ALA A 107 8.00 -5.94 -4.07
CA ALA A 107 9.27 -5.53 -4.65
C ALA A 107 10.45 -6.34 -4.10
N VAL A 108 10.51 -6.52 -2.78
CA VAL A 108 11.57 -7.31 -2.13
C VAL A 108 11.47 -8.79 -2.53
N GLU A 109 10.26 -9.35 -2.58
CA GLU A 109 10.10 -10.77 -2.92
C GLU A 109 10.36 -11.05 -4.39
N THR A 110 9.95 -10.16 -5.29
CA THR A 110 10.27 -10.26 -6.73
C THR A 110 11.79 -10.31 -6.95
N ILE A 111 12.54 -9.47 -6.24
CA ILE A 111 14.02 -9.50 -6.31
C ILE A 111 14.57 -10.84 -5.83
N LYS A 112 13.99 -11.42 -4.76
CA LYS A 112 14.44 -12.71 -4.23
C LYS A 112 14.10 -13.88 -5.15
N SER A 113 12.87 -13.92 -5.66
CA SER A 113 12.34 -15.02 -6.47
C SER A 113 12.87 -15.03 -7.90
N SER A 114 13.31 -13.88 -8.42
CA SER A 114 13.84 -13.76 -9.79
C SER A 114 15.17 -14.49 -10.01
N GLY A 115 15.75 -15.09 -8.98
CA GLY A 115 17.08 -15.71 -9.05
C GLY A 115 18.23 -14.74 -9.33
N GLN A 116 17.96 -13.42 -9.31
CA GLN A 116 18.95 -12.38 -9.61
C GLN A 116 19.69 -11.85 -8.37
N MET A 117 19.49 -12.50 -7.22
CA MET A 117 20.15 -12.09 -5.95
C MET A 117 21.67 -12.01 -6.06
N TYR A 118 22.29 -12.79 -6.94
CA TYR A 118 23.75 -12.73 -7.17
C TYR A 118 24.22 -11.41 -7.80
N LYS A 119 23.32 -10.61 -8.33
CA LYS A 119 23.64 -9.29 -8.90
C LYS A 119 23.80 -8.21 -7.82
N PHE A 120 23.45 -8.52 -6.59
CA PHE A 120 23.40 -7.57 -5.50
C PHE A 120 24.36 -7.98 -4.37
N ASP A 121 25.09 -7.02 -3.82
CA ASP A 121 26.06 -7.23 -2.74
C ASP A 121 25.39 -7.50 -1.39
N CYS A 122 24.10 -7.18 -1.25
CA CYS A 122 23.39 -7.38 -0.01
C CYS A 122 21.93 -7.79 -0.21
N THR A 123 21.39 -8.44 0.83
CA THR A 123 19.95 -8.75 0.93
C THR A 123 19.29 -7.84 1.95
N VAL A 124 18.04 -7.45 1.67
CA VAL A 124 17.24 -6.64 2.57
C VAL A 124 15.89 -7.28 2.84
N CYS A 125 15.36 -7.06 4.05
CA CYS A 125 13.98 -7.43 4.35
C CYS A 125 13.05 -6.21 4.17
N THR A 126 11.77 -6.48 4.03
CA THR A 126 10.72 -5.47 3.86
C THR A 126 10.80 -4.35 4.90
N LYS A 127 11.04 -4.70 6.19
CA LYS A 127 11.17 -3.72 7.26
C LYS A 127 12.37 -2.79 7.08
N THR A 128 13.49 -3.32 6.59
CA THR A 128 14.68 -2.50 6.30
C THR A 128 14.39 -1.47 5.22
N VAL A 129 13.66 -1.86 4.17
CA VAL A 129 13.26 -0.93 3.10
C VAL A 129 12.35 0.15 3.64
N TYR A 130 11.30 -0.17 4.43
CA TYR A 130 10.45 0.84 5.06
C TYR A 130 11.25 1.80 5.95
N ASN A 131 12.12 1.28 6.82
CA ASN A 131 12.97 2.11 7.68
C ASN A 131 13.91 3.02 6.87
N SER A 132 14.34 2.57 5.69
CA SER A 132 15.21 3.36 4.81
C SER A 132 14.42 4.46 4.08
N ILE A 133 13.16 4.19 3.71
CA ILE A 133 12.25 5.21 3.16
C ILE A 133 11.93 6.27 4.20
N ASP A 134 11.65 5.88 5.46
CA ASP A 134 11.38 6.81 6.56
C ASP A 134 12.58 7.70 6.92
N LYS A 135 13.79 7.26 6.57
CA LYS A 135 15.05 8.00 6.78
C LYS A 135 15.51 8.76 5.54
N ASP A 136 14.68 8.83 4.49
CA ASP A 136 15.00 9.47 3.21
C ASP A 136 16.33 8.99 2.59
N LEU A 137 16.61 7.68 2.69
CA LEU A 137 17.84 7.08 2.16
C LEU A 137 17.76 6.71 0.67
N PHE A 138 16.57 6.78 0.07
CA PHE A 138 16.37 6.55 -1.36
C PHE A 138 16.38 7.88 -2.12
N PRO A 139 17.05 7.96 -3.29
CA PRO A 139 17.08 9.18 -4.10
C PRO A 139 15.70 9.64 -4.60
N HIS A 140 14.85 8.70 -5.03
CA HIS A 140 13.58 9.01 -5.71
C HIS A 140 12.36 8.35 -5.05
N LEU A 141 12.53 7.54 -3.99
CA LEU A 141 11.46 6.84 -3.31
C LEU A 141 11.19 7.45 -1.94
N THR A 142 10.03 8.03 -1.77
CA THR A 142 9.55 8.57 -0.49
C THR A 142 8.25 7.87 -0.05
N ASN A 143 7.74 8.19 1.13
CA ASN A 143 6.45 7.69 1.60
C ASN A 143 5.27 8.08 0.68
N LYS A 144 5.46 9.01 -0.28
CA LYS A 144 4.42 9.44 -1.21
C LYS A 144 4.12 8.40 -2.30
N GLU A 145 5.12 7.66 -2.70
CA GLU A 145 5.05 6.64 -3.75
C GLU A 145 4.46 5.33 -3.23
N LEU A 146 4.39 5.16 -1.89
CA LEU A 146 3.85 3.94 -1.28
C LEU A 146 2.33 3.82 -1.49
N PRO A 147 1.83 2.59 -1.77
CA PRO A 147 0.41 2.35 -2.08
C PRO A 147 -0.56 2.73 -0.96
N TYR A 148 -0.10 2.68 0.29
CA TYR A 148 -0.93 2.89 1.47
C TYR A 148 -0.39 4.03 2.32
N LYS A 149 -0.91 5.24 2.09
CA LYS A 149 -0.80 6.32 3.06
C LYS A 149 -1.91 6.21 4.09
N ARG A 150 -1.56 6.35 5.37
CA ARG A 150 -2.56 6.68 6.40
C ARG A 150 -3.11 8.08 6.11
N ASN A 151 -4.19 8.16 5.36
CA ASN A 151 -4.95 9.40 5.28
C ASN A 151 -5.56 9.72 6.65
N LYS A 152 -5.44 10.98 7.09
CA LYS A 152 -6.15 11.50 8.26
C LYS A 152 -7.64 11.14 8.13
N LYS A 153 -8.28 10.79 9.24
CA LYS A 153 -9.71 10.43 9.31
C LYS A 153 -10.54 11.43 8.50
N VAL A 154 -11.14 10.97 7.42
CA VAL A 154 -12.16 11.74 6.69
C VAL A 154 -13.45 11.61 7.48
N HIS A 155 -14.09 12.73 7.83
CA HIS A 155 -15.42 12.74 8.41
C HIS A 155 -16.37 12.02 7.48
N LYS A 156 -16.97 10.92 7.96
CA LYS A 156 -18.00 10.20 7.21
C LYS A 156 -19.27 11.05 7.20
N ASN A 157 -19.61 11.63 6.05
CA ASN A 157 -20.93 12.18 5.85
C ASN A 157 -21.97 11.05 5.92
N LYS A 158 -23.06 11.26 6.64
CA LYS A 158 -24.19 10.32 6.67
C LYS A 158 -24.70 10.09 5.25
N VAL A 159 -24.53 8.86 4.74
CA VAL A 159 -25.05 8.48 3.43
C VAL A 159 -26.55 8.26 3.55
N ARG A 160 -27.35 8.87 2.67
CA ARG A 160 -28.79 8.60 2.56
C ARG A 160 -28.99 7.16 2.08
N VAL A 161 -29.67 6.37 2.88
CA VAL A 161 -30.03 4.97 2.57
C VAL A 161 -31.14 4.99 1.53
N GLN A 162 -30.87 4.58 0.30
CA GLN A 162 -31.94 4.26 -0.66
C GLN A 162 -32.32 2.78 -0.45
N LYS A 163 -33.54 2.54 -0.02
CA LYS A 163 -34.13 1.20 -0.04
C LYS A 163 -34.58 0.93 -1.48
N ARG A 164 -33.88 0.07 -2.19
CA ARG A 164 -34.32 -0.53 -3.45
C ARG A 164 -34.38 -2.02 -3.24
N ASP A 165 -35.44 -2.65 -3.71
CA ASP A 165 -35.51 -4.10 -3.78
C ASP A 165 -34.51 -4.60 -4.82
N SER A 166 -33.91 -5.78 -4.57
CA SER A 166 -32.99 -6.40 -5.50
C SER A 166 -33.73 -6.80 -6.78
N ALA A 167 -33.09 -6.60 -7.93
CA ALA A 167 -33.68 -6.98 -9.24
C ALA A 167 -33.69 -8.49 -9.48
N GLY A 168 -33.06 -9.29 -8.62
CA GLY A 168 -32.94 -10.75 -8.74
C GLY A 168 -32.69 -11.42 -7.39
N LYS A 169 -32.05 -12.60 -7.40
CA LYS A 169 -31.80 -13.39 -6.18
C LYS A 169 -30.93 -12.67 -5.18
N SER A 170 -31.32 -12.76 -3.89
CA SER A 170 -30.51 -12.26 -2.79
C SER A 170 -29.22 -13.08 -2.63
N ILE A 171 -28.18 -12.44 -2.08
CA ILE A 171 -26.93 -13.12 -1.70
C ILE A 171 -27.19 -14.25 -0.68
N GLU A 172 -28.26 -14.19 0.09
CA GLU A 172 -28.67 -15.22 1.02
C GLU A 172 -29.04 -16.54 0.33
N GLU A 173 -29.52 -16.47 -0.93
CA GLU A 173 -29.83 -17.64 -1.74
C GLU A 173 -28.57 -18.26 -2.40
N ARG A 174 -27.41 -17.61 -2.23
CA ARG A 174 -26.14 -18.10 -2.79
C ARG A 174 -25.60 -19.26 -1.95
N PRO A 175 -25.25 -20.40 -2.57
CA PRO A 175 -24.66 -21.55 -1.86
C PRO A 175 -23.48 -21.15 -0.97
N GLU A 176 -23.39 -21.75 0.24
CA GLU A 176 -22.38 -21.40 1.25
C GLU A 176 -20.96 -21.75 0.81
N ASP A 177 -20.77 -22.82 0.05
CA ASP A 177 -19.49 -23.24 -0.54
C ASP A 177 -18.84 -22.16 -1.40
N ILE A 178 -19.63 -21.28 -2.03
CA ILE A 178 -19.10 -20.11 -2.75
C ILE A 178 -18.41 -19.13 -1.79
N MET A 179 -18.75 -19.14 -0.50
CA MET A 179 -18.14 -18.26 0.51
C MET A 179 -16.68 -18.60 0.78
N THR A 180 -16.30 -19.87 0.70
CA THR A 180 -14.93 -20.35 0.97
C THR A 180 -13.93 -19.84 -0.05
N ARG A 181 -14.38 -19.49 -1.28
CA ARG A 181 -13.54 -19.06 -2.42
C ARG A 181 -12.59 -20.15 -2.91
N GLU A 182 -12.93 -21.41 -2.66
CA GLU A 182 -12.14 -22.57 -3.10
C GLU A 182 -12.56 -23.02 -4.49
N GLU A 183 -13.81 -22.80 -4.84
CA GLU A 183 -14.33 -23.12 -6.17
C GLU A 183 -14.05 -21.98 -7.17
N PHE A 184 -13.62 -22.36 -8.37
CA PHE A 184 -13.40 -21.45 -9.50
C PHE A 184 -14.71 -21.18 -10.25
N GLY A 185 -14.83 -19.96 -10.81
CA GLY A 185 -15.96 -19.57 -11.66
C GLY A 185 -16.97 -18.65 -10.98
N HIS A 186 -16.68 -18.15 -9.78
CA HIS A 186 -17.52 -17.21 -9.06
C HIS A 186 -16.93 -15.80 -9.12
N TRP A 187 -17.70 -14.87 -9.67
CA TRP A 187 -17.24 -13.52 -9.99
C TRP A 187 -17.93 -12.45 -9.14
N GLU A 188 -17.24 -11.37 -8.93
CA GLU A 188 -17.78 -10.14 -8.36
C GLU A 188 -17.69 -9.03 -9.42
N MET A 189 -18.73 -8.22 -9.59
CA MET A 189 -18.78 -7.16 -10.60
C MET A 189 -19.11 -5.82 -9.94
N ASP A 190 -18.45 -4.74 -10.39
CA ASP A 190 -18.62 -3.39 -9.86
C ASP A 190 -18.29 -2.33 -10.91
N SER A 191 -18.76 -1.11 -10.70
CA SER A 191 -18.49 0.03 -11.59
C SER A 191 -17.59 1.05 -10.93
N VAL A 192 -16.46 1.34 -11.56
CA VAL A 192 -15.53 2.39 -11.13
C VAL A 192 -15.86 3.69 -11.87
N ILE A 193 -16.26 4.70 -11.10
CA ILE A 193 -16.64 6.03 -11.62
C ILE A 193 -15.39 6.91 -11.74
N GLY A 194 -15.28 7.64 -12.84
CA GLY A 194 -14.25 8.64 -13.10
C GLY A 194 -14.43 9.94 -12.32
N SER A 195 -13.96 11.03 -12.90
CA SER A 195 -14.12 12.38 -12.34
C SER A 195 -15.59 12.80 -12.33
N LYS A 196 -16.12 13.08 -11.13
CA LYS A 196 -17.52 13.50 -10.97
C LYS A 196 -17.79 14.79 -11.77
N GLY A 197 -18.80 14.75 -12.64
CA GLY A 197 -19.20 15.88 -13.49
C GLY A 197 -18.30 16.15 -14.71
N LYS A 198 -17.20 15.41 -14.90
CA LYS A 198 -16.28 15.57 -16.05
C LYS A 198 -16.16 14.32 -16.90
N SER A 199 -16.37 13.12 -16.33
CA SER A 199 -16.31 11.87 -17.05
C SER A 199 -17.71 11.27 -17.18
N LYS A 200 -18.14 10.98 -18.39
CA LYS A 200 -19.33 10.18 -18.70
C LYS A 200 -19.00 8.69 -18.62
N ASN A 201 -17.81 8.33 -19.12
CA ASN A 201 -17.36 6.95 -19.16
C ASN A 201 -17.07 6.40 -17.77
N THR A 202 -17.38 5.12 -17.61
CA THR A 202 -17.09 4.34 -16.41
C THR A 202 -16.26 3.10 -16.77
N LEU A 203 -15.68 2.46 -15.77
CA LEU A 203 -15.03 1.16 -15.95
C LEU A 203 -15.87 0.11 -15.24
N LEU A 204 -16.32 -0.90 -15.98
CA LEU A 204 -16.86 -2.12 -15.41
C LEU A 204 -15.68 -3.01 -15.02
N THR A 205 -15.64 -3.45 -13.78
CA THR A 205 -14.61 -4.33 -13.26
C THR A 205 -15.23 -5.64 -12.82
N ILE A 206 -14.66 -6.74 -13.26
CA ILE A 206 -15.14 -8.09 -12.96
C ILE A 206 -13.95 -8.86 -12.39
N PHE A 207 -14.09 -9.40 -11.17
CA PHE A 207 -13.03 -10.15 -10.50
C PHE A 207 -13.47 -11.56 -10.17
N GLU A 208 -12.69 -12.53 -10.56
CA GLU A 208 -12.86 -13.91 -10.12
C GLU A 208 -12.48 -14.03 -8.64
N ARG A 209 -13.27 -14.79 -7.85
CA ARG A 209 -13.15 -14.79 -6.38
C ARG A 209 -12.01 -15.64 -5.84
N LYS A 210 -11.63 -16.74 -6.51
CA LYS A 210 -10.52 -17.64 -6.13
C LYS A 210 -9.19 -17.07 -6.58
N THR A 211 -9.03 -16.82 -7.87
CA THR A 211 -7.78 -16.43 -8.52
C THR A 211 -7.52 -14.91 -8.53
N ARG A 212 -8.55 -14.11 -8.28
CA ARG A 212 -8.54 -12.65 -8.40
C ARG A 212 -8.30 -12.16 -9.84
N LYS A 213 -8.55 -13.00 -10.85
CA LYS A 213 -8.45 -12.62 -12.27
C LYS A 213 -9.34 -11.42 -12.55
N PRO A 214 -8.78 -10.33 -13.11
CA PRO A 214 -9.56 -9.16 -13.51
C PRO A 214 -10.01 -9.25 -14.97
N TYR A 215 -11.19 -8.69 -15.25
CA TYR A 215 -11.58 -8.14 -16.54
C TYR A 215 -12.02 -6.69 -16.35
N ILE A 216 -11.61 -5.79 -17.24
CA ILE A 216 -11.91 -4.35 -17.15
C ILE A 216 -12.44 -3.86 -18.50
N PHE A 217 -13.68 -3.38 -18.51
CA PHE A 217 -14.33 -2.84 -19.71
C PHE A 217 -14.56 -1.34 -19.58
N LYS A 218 -14.26 -0.59 -20.64
CA LYS A 218 -14.68 0.79 -20.74
C LYS A 218 -16.14 0.86 -21.17
N GLN A 219 -16.96 1.50 -20.40
CA GLN A 219 -18.38 1.73 -20.69
C GLN A 219 -18.62 3.18 -21.09
N ALA A 220 -19.56 3.41 -22.01
CA ALA A 220 -19.94 4.77 -22.42
C ALA A 220 -20.58 5.56 -21.29
N ASP A 221 -21.32 4.87 -20.43
CA ASP A 221 -21.95 5.43 -19.24
C ASP A 221 -22.19 4.36 -18.17
N LYS A 222 -22.80 4.76 -17.04
CA LYS A 222 -23.18 3.88 -15.94
C LYS A 222 -24.62 3.37 -16.11
N SER A 223 -24.89 2.64 -17.20
CA SER A 223 -26.23 2.12 -17.49
C SER A 223 -26.25 0.59 -17.60
N ALA A 224 -27.44 0.00 -17.39
CA ALA A 224 -27.61 -1.46 -17.48
C ALA A 224 -27.32 -2.00 -18.90
N PRO A 225 -27.72 -1.35 -20.00
CA PRO A 225 -27.35 -1.81 -21.35
C PRO A 225 -25.86 -1.89 -21.60
N CYS A 226 -25.06 -0.96 -21.01
CA CYS A 226 -23.60 -1.00 -21.13
C CYS A 226 -23.00 -2.19 -20.40
N VAL A 227 -23.54 -2.59 -19.26
CA VAL A 227 -23.11 -3.78 -18.53
C VAL A 227 -23.43 -5.06 -19.32
N VAL A 228 -24.66 -5.16 -19.86
CA VAL A 228 -25.08 -6.30 -20.66
C VAL A 228 -24.20 -6.42 -21.91
N ALA A 229 -23.95 -5.31 -22.62
CA ALA A 229 -23.10 -5.31 -23.81
C ALA A 229 -21.65 -5.78 -23.53
N ALA A 230 -21.08 -5.38 -22.38
CA ALA A 230 -19.74 -5.82 -21.97
C ALA A 230 -19.71 -7.34 -21.71
N LEU A 231 -20.75 -7.90 -21.10
CA LEU A 231 -20.86 -9.33 -20.88
C LEU A 231 -21.13 -10.10 -22.21
N ASP A 232 -21.89 -9.51 -23.13
CA ASP A 232 -22.12 -10.08 -24.46
C ASP A 232 -20.79 -10.12 -25.26
N GLU A 233 -19.95 -9.08 -25.16
CA GLU A 233 -18.61 -9.07 -25.75
C GLU A 233 -17.73 -10.18 -25.15
N LEU A 234 -17.75 -10.33 -23.84
CA LEU A 234 -16.96 -11.34 -23.13
C LEU A 234 -17.44 -12.77 -23.43
N GLU A 235 -18.75 -13.01 -23.52
CA GLU A 235 -19.31 -14.30 -23.89
C GLU A 235 -18.91 -14.69 -25.32
N LYS A 236 -18.96 -13.75 -26.28
CA LYS A 236 -18.49 -13.97 -27.65
C LYS A 236 -16.99 -14.27 -27.73
N GLN A 237 -16.17 -13.63 -26.90
CA GLN A 237 -14.72 -13.87 -26.85
C GLN A 237 -14.37 -15.26 -26.28
N LEU A 238 -15.10 -15.72 -25.26
CA LEU A 238 -14.85 -16.99 -24.58
C LEU A 238 -15.60 -18.17 -25.20
N GLY A 239 -16.65 -17.91 -25.97
CA GLY A 239 -17.49 -18.97 -26.58
C GLY A 239 -18.07 -19.92 -25.53
N ASP A 240 -18.05 -21.21 -25.80
CA ASP A 240 -18.60 -22.23 -24.91
C ASP A 240 -17.89 -22.31 -23.54
N SER A 241 -16.62 -21.91 -23.47
CA SER A 241 -15.88 -21.87 -22.22
C SER A 241 -16.47 -20.88 -21.22
N PHE A 242 -17.25 -19.89 -21.69
CA PHE A 242 -17.89 -18.92 -20.81
C PHE A 242 -18.73 -19.60 -19.71
N TYR A 243 -19.47 -20.64 -20.05
CA TYR A 243 -20.39 -21.31 -19.12
C TYR A 243 -19.69 -22.06 -17.98
N SER A 244 -18.49 -22.60 -18.24
CA SER A 244 -17.67 -23.24 -17.22
C SER A 244 -16.93 -22.22 -16.36
N ILE A 245 -16.60 -21.04 -16.94
CA ILE A 245 -15.81 -20.00 -16.29
C ILE A 245 -16.70 -19.05 -15.48
N PHE A 246 -17.91 -18.71 -15.96
CA PHE A 246 -18.82 -17.75 -15.33
C PHE A 246 -20.04 -18.41 -14.71
N LYS A 247 -19.83 -19.20 -13.65
CA LYS A 247 -20.91 -19.91 -12.93
C LYS A 247 -21.86 -18.92 -12.25
N THR A 248 -21.32 -17.97 -11.48
CA THR A 248 -22.11 -16.95 -10.79
C THR A 248 -21.43 -15.57 -10.85
N ILE A 249 -22.25 -14.52 -10.81
CA ILE A 249 -21.80 -13.14 -10.69
C ILE A 249 -22.51 -12.48 -9.49
N THR A 250 -21.74 -11.88 -8.58
CA THR A 250 -22.26 -11.13 -7.44
C THR A 250 -22.13 -9.63 -7.70
N VAL A 251 -23.24 -8.90 -7.55
CA VAL A 251 -23.33 -7.45 -7.81
C VAL A 251 -23.94 -6.70 -6.62
N ASP A 252 -23.80 -5.37 -6.61
CA ASP A 252 -24.63 -4.55 -5.69
C ASP A 252 -25.97 -4.18 -6.30
N ASN A 253 -26.79 -3.43 -5.53
CA ASN A 253 -28.06 -2.92 -5.98
C ASN A 253 -27.94 -1.60 -6.80
N GLY A 254 -26.84 -1.42 -7.53
CA GLY A 254 -26.64 -0.28 -8.43
C GLY A 254 -27.65 -0.28 -9.59
N THR A 255 -27.98 0.90 -10.10
CA THR A 255 -28.90 1.03 -11.26
C THR A 255 -28.36 0.37 -12.51
N GLU A 256 -27.06 0.30 -12.66
CA GLU A 256 -26.35 -0.38 -13.74
C GLU A 256 -26.52 -1.90 -13.74
N PHE A 257 -26.89 -2.49 -12.61
CA PHE A 257 -27.13 -3.94 -12.46
C PHE A 257 -28.62 -4.27 -12.35
N ALA A 258 -29.51 -3.32 -12.63
CA ALA A 258 -30.95 -3.54 -12.51
C ALA A 258 -31.52 -4.51 -13.55
N ASP A 259 -30.86 -4.71 -14.70
CA ASP A 259 -31.28 -5.68 -15.71
C ASP A 259 -30.69 -7.08 -15.42
N CYS A 260 -31.22 -7.73 -14.39
CA CYS A 260 -30.84 -9.09 -14.04
C CYS A 260 -31.01 -10.09 -15.20
N LYS A 261 -32.15 -10.01 -15.92
CA LYS A 261 -32.43 -10.89 -17.06
C LYS A 261 -31.45 -10.69 -18.21
N GLY A 262 -31.06 -9.44 -18.50
CA GLY A 262 -30.06 -9.12 -19.50
C GLY A 262 -28.67 -9.63 -19.12
N ILE A 263 -28.31 -9.55 -17.84
CA ILE A 263 -27.03 -10.10 -17.33
C ILE A 263 -27.01 -11.63 -17.40
N GLU A 264 -28.12 -12.30 -17.07
CA GLU A 264 -28.20 -13.77 -17.03
C GLU A 264 -28.39 -14.42 -18.41
N ARG A 265 -28.97 -13.72 -19.39
CA ARG A 265 -29.25 -14.30 -20.71
C ARG A 265 -27.96 -14.52 -21.50
N SER A 266 -27.90 -15.61 -22.25
CA SER A 266 -26.90 -15.79 -23.30
C SER A 266 -27.19 -14.92 -24.52
N CYS A 267 -26.14 -14.35 -25.11
CA CYS A 267 -26.24 -13.70 -26.44
C CYS A 267 -25.95 -14.65 -27.60
N ILE A 268 -25.37 -15.82 -27.30
CA ILE A 268 -25.03 -16.86 -28.31
C ILE A 268 -26.16 -17.87 -28.44
N TYR A 269 -26.72 -18.35 -27.33
CA TYR A 269 -27.76 -19.38 -27.31
C TYR A 269 -29.08 -18.83 -26.79
N PRO A 270 -30.06 -18.52 -27.67
CA PRO A 270 -31.37 -18.02 -27.24
C PRO A 270 -32.04 -18.96 -26.25
N GLY A 271 -32.59 -18.38 -25.17
CA GLY A 271 -33.28 -19.14 -24.14
C GLY A 271 -32.37 -19.79 -23.07
N LYS A 272 -31.05 -19.80 -23.24
CA LYS A 272 -30.09 -20.31 -22.28
C LYS A 272 -29.65 -19.18 -21.30
N LYS A 273 -29.45 -19.52 -20.05
CA LYS A 273 -28.78 -18.65 -19.10
C LYS A 273 -27.26 -18.84 -19.21
N ARG A 274 -26.51 -17.74 -19.28
CA ARG A 274 -25.04 -17.79 -19.30
C ARG A 274 -24.41 -17.82 -17.92
N THR A 275 -25.11 -17.30 -16.90
CA THR A 275 -24.64 -17.20 -15.51
C THR A 275 -25.82 -17.03 -14.56
N GLN A 276 -25.60 -17.21 -13.25
CA GLN A 276 -26.56 -16.86 -12.21
C GLN A 276 -26.11 -15.60 -11.45
N VAL A 277 -27.00 -14.63 -11.28
CA VAL A 277 -26.68 -13.36 -10.60
C VAL A 277 -27.21 -13.36 -9.17
N TYR A 278 -26.38 -12.86 -8.23
CA TYR A 278 -26.75 -12.64 -6.84
C TYR A 278 -26.51 -11.18 -6.45
N TYR A 279 -27.42 -10.60 -5.69
CA TYR A 279 -27.40 -9.22 -5.24
C TYR A 279 -27.00 -9.13 -3.78
N CYS A 280 -25.96 -8.34 -3.48
CA CYS A 280 -25.51 -8.07 -2.13
C CYS A 280 -26.52 -7.31 -1.30
N HIS A 281 -26.41 -7.42 0.03
CA HIS A 281 -27.15 -6.54 0.91
C HIS A 281 -26.76 -5.06 0.69
N PRO A 282 -27.73 -4.15 0.80
CA PRO A 282 -27.41 -2.72 0.72
C PRO A 282 -26.32 -2.35 1.75
N TYR A 283 -25.29 -1.62 1.28
CA TYR A 283 -24.18 -1.13 2.11
C TYR A 283 -23.24 -2.20 2.72
N CYS A 284 -23.35 -3.45 2.34
CA CYS A 284 -22.44 -4.52 2.75
C CYS A 284 -21.27 -4.72 1.78
N SER A 285 -20.32 -3.78 1.76
CA SER A 285 -19.15 -3.85 0.86
C SER A 285 -18.25 -5.07 1.10
N SER A 286 -18.29 -5.65 2.32
CA SER A 286 -17.54 -6.85 2.68
C SER A 286 -17.92 -8.08 1.86
N GLU A 287 -19.14 -8.15 1.35
CA GLU A 287 -19.65 -9.24 0.51
C GLU A 287 -18.98 -9.26 -0.88
N ARG A 288 -18.36 -8.13 -1.30
CA ARG A 288 -17.62 -7.97 -2.55
C ARG A 288 -16.15 -7.55 -2.32
N GLY A 289 -15.51 -8.20 -1.37
CA GLY A 289 -14.13 -7.87 -0.96
C GLY A 289 -13.10 -8.00 -2.07
N SER A 290 -13.33 -8.85 -3.11
CA SER A 290 -12.43 -8.98 -4.25
C SER A 290 -12.48 -7.73 -5.11
N ASN A 291 -13.66 -7.21 -5.40
CA ASN A 291 -13.85 -5.95 -6.14
C ASN A 291 -13.30 -4.76 -5.39
N GLU A 292 -13.58 -4.63 -4.08
CA GLU A 292 -13.06 -3.51 -3.29
C GLU A 292 -11.54 -3.46 -3.33
N ASN A 293 -10.88 -4.60 -3.13
CA ASN A 293 -9.42 -4.68 -3.20
C ASN A 293 -8.90 -4.43 -4.62
N GLY A 294 -9.52 -5.03 -5.64
CA GLY A 294 -9.16 -4.84 -7.05
C GLY A 294 -9.30 -3.39 -7.48
N ASN A 295 -10.42 -2.75 -7.15
CA ASN A 295 -10.65 -1.33 -7.43
C ASN A 295 -9.64 -0.42 -6.71
N ARG A 296 -9.21 -0.76 -5.48
CA ARG A 296 -8.14 -0.07 -4.77
C ARG A 296 -6.79 -0.21 -5.50
N MET A 297 -6.51 -1.38 -6.07
CA MET A 297 -5.30 -1.59 -6.88
C MET A 297 -5.37 -0.81 -8.20
N ILE A 298 -6.50 -0.80 -8.90
CA ILE A 298 -6.71 0.03 -10.12
C ILE A 298 -6.38 1.49 -9.82
N ARG A 299 -6.73 1.99 -8.62
CA ARG A 299 -6.47 3.37 -8.20
C ARG A 299 -4.98 3.71 -8.00
N ARG A 300 -4.08 2.72 -8.01
CA ARG A 300 -2.63 2.97 -8.08
C ARG A 300 -2.18 3.40 -9.48
N CYS A 301 -2.82 2.86 -10.52
CA CYS A 301 -2.54 3.20 -11.91
C CYS A 301 -3.39 4.39 -12.37
N ILE A 302 -4.66 4.43 -11.93
CA ILE A 302 -5.64 5.46 -12.32
C ILE A 302 -6.15 6.15 -11.06
N PRO A 303 -5.59 7.30 -10.67
CA PRO A 303 -5.98 8.02 -9.46
C PRO A 303 -7.47 8.39 -9.42
N LYS A 304 -8.02 8.58 -8.21
CA LYS A 304 -9.39 9.06 -8.04
C LYS A 304 -9.54 10.45 -8.66
N GLY A 305 -10.62 10.66 -9.43
CA GLY A 305 -10.87 11.92 -10.13
C GLY A 305 -10.28 11.97 -11.55
N TYR A 306 -9.71 10.87 -12.05
CA TYR A 306 -9.24 10.77 -13.43
C TYR A 306 -10.43 10.78 -14.41
N ASN A 307 -10.27 11.44 -15.57
CA ASN A 307 -11.29 11.45 -16.64
C ASN A 307 -11.10 10.24 -17.56
N PHE A 308 -12.08 9.32 -17.55
CA PHE A 308 -12.01 8.11 -18.37
C PHE A 308 -12.36 8.34 -19.85
N ASP A 309 -12.96 9.50 -20.18
CA ASP A 309 -13.41 9.74 -21.56
C ASP A 309 -12.25 9.72 -22.55
N GLY A 310 -11.10 10.26 -22.13
CA GLY A 310 -9.86 10.24 -22.93
C GLY A 310 -9.07 8.94 -22.90
N MET A 311 -9.42 7.97 -22.05
CA MET A 311 -8.68 6.71 -21.98
C MET A 311 -8.97 5.80 -23.20
N SER A 312 -7.92 5.32 -23.83
CA SER A 312 -7.99 4.33 -24.89
C SER A 312 -8.22 2.91 -24.34
N LYS A 313 -8.79 2.01 -25.19
CA LYS A 313 -8.90 0.59 -24.84
C LYS A 313 -7.51 -0.04 -24.53
N LYS A 314 -6.45 0.42 -25.21
CA LYS A 314 -5.07 -0.07 -24.97
C LYS A 314 -4.55 0.30 -23.57
N GLU A 315 -4.86 1.49 -23.07
CA GLU A 315 -4.47 1.91 -21.71
C GLU A 315 -5.20 1.09 -20.64
N ILE A 316 -6.49 0.81 -20.87
CA ILE A 316 -7.27 -0.05 -19.97
C ILE A 316 -6.71 -1.48 -19.96
N ALA A 317 -6.40 -2.04 -21.13
CA ALA A 317 -5.80 -3.36 -21.25
C ALA A 317 -4.42 -3.45 -20.57
N LYS A 318 -3.62 -2.36 -20.57
CA LYS A 318 -2.37 -2.29 -19.80
C LYS A 318 -2.63 -2.36 -18.28
N VAL A 319 -3.66 -1.66 -17.79
CA VAL A 319 -4.03 -1.71 -16.37
C VAL A 319 -4.56 -3.09 -15.98
N GLU A 320 -5.41 -3.69 -16.82
CA GLU A 320 -5.91 -5.05 -16.61
C GLU A 320 -4.76 -6.07 -16.56
N LYS A 321 -3.85 -6.00 -17.54
CA LYS A 321 -2.67 -6.86 -17.60
C LYS A 321 -1.81 -6.69 -16.35
N TRP A 322 -1.48 -5.44 -15.98
CA TRP A 322 -0.71 -5.15 -14.77
C TRP A 322 -1.36 -5.73 -13.52
N LEU A 323 -2.69 -5.59 -13.38
CA LEU A 323 -3.45 -6.09 -12.25
C LEU A 323 -3.49 -7.63 -12.21
N GLY A 324 -3.58 -8.26 -13.38
CA GLY A 324 -3.53 -9.71 -13.55
C GLY A 324 -2.16 -10.30 -13.28
N ASP A 325 -1.09 -9.61 -13.69
CA ASP A 325 0.31 -10.04 -13.52
C ASP A 325 0.90 -9.63 -12.16
N TYR A 326 0.17 -8.85 -11.36
CA TYR A 326 0.66 -8.38 -10.05
C TYR A 326 0.86 -9.56 -9.07
N PRO A 327 2.08 -9.78 -8.54
CA PRO A 327 2.34 -10.86 -7.58
C PRO A 327 1.59 -10.62 -6.28
N ARG A 328 0.92 -11.65 -5.75
CA ARG A 328 0.09 -11.53 -4.54
C ARG A 328 0.61 -12.41 -3.43
N ARG A 329 0.90 -11.82 -2.28
CA ARG A 329 1.35 -12.56 -1.10
C ARG A 329 0.43 -13.72 -0.72
N MET A 330 -0.90 -13.51 -0.81
CA MET A 330 -1.89 -14.55 -0.50
C MET A 330 -1.79 -15.79 -1.40
N PHE A 331 -1.11 -15.69 -2.53
CA PHE A 331 -0.86 -16.78 -3.50
C PHE A 331 0.61 -17.21 -3.53
N GLY A 332 1.37 -16.96 -2.46
CA GLY A 332 2.81 -17.23 -2.46
C GLY A 332 3.57 -16.44 -3.53
N PHE A 333 3.10 -15.21 -3.81
CA PHE A 333 3.61 -14.29 -4.84
C PHE A 333 3.40 -14.74 -6.29
N LYS A 334 2.56 -15.74 -6.54
CA LYS A 334 2.03 -16.00 -7.88
C LYS A 334 1.08 -14.85 -8.29
N SER A 335 0.96 -14.63 -9.58
CA SER A 335 0.02 -13.67 -10.15
C SER A 335 -1.39 -14.25 -10.30
N SER A 336 -2.38 -13.37 -10.46
CA SER A 336 -3.75 -13.81 -10.75
C SER A 336 -3.88 -14.50 -12.11
N ASN A 337 -3.08 -14.08 -13.10
CA ASN A 337 -3.08 -14.69 -14.43
C ASN A 337 -2.51 -16.10 -14.40
N GLU A 338 -1.43 -16.35 -13.63
CA GLU A 338 -0.88 -17.70 -13.46
C GLU A 338 -1.91 -18.66 -12.86
N LEU A 339 -2.53 -18.26 -11.74
CA LEU A 339 -3.55 -19.10 -11.10
C LEU A 339 -4.78 -19.33 -12.00
N TYR A 340 -5.21 -18.30 -12.72
CA TYR A 340 -6.31 -18.42 -13.67
C TYR A 340 -6.01 -19.45 -14.77
N LEU A 341 -4.80 -19.45 -15.30
CA LEU A 341 -4.36 -20.43 -16.31
C LEU A 341 -4.27 -21.85 -15.70
N GLU A 342 -3.86 -21.98 -14.45
CA GLU A 342 -3.87 -23.26 -13.74
C GLU A 342 -5.30 -23.81 -13.61
N GLU A 343 -6.28 -22.96 -13.23
CA GLU A 343 -7.68 -23.39 -13.13
C GLU A 343 -8.30 -23.73 -14.49
N LEU A 344 -7.97 -22.97 -15.54
CA LEU A 344 -8.46 -23.30 -16.90
C LEU A 344 -7.98 -24.66 -17.39
N LYS A 345 -6.76 -25.07 -17.06
CA LYS A 345 -6.24 -26.40 -17.40
C LYS A 345 -6.99 -27.55 -16.70
N LEU A 346 -7.62 -27.26 -15.55
CA LEU A 346 -8.41 -28.24 -14.81
C LEU A 346 -9.84 -28.38 -15.36
N LEU A 347 -10.29 -27.43 -16.20
CA LEU A 347 -11.61 -27.45 -16.83
C LEU A 347 -11.62 -28.20 -18.18
N ILE A 348 -10.43 -28.42 -18.75
CA ILE A 348 -10.22 -29.17 -20.00
C ILE A 348 -9.96 -30.63 -19.69
#